data_c720a3e4136054131b58791f2851d251
#
_entry.id   c720a3e4136054131b58791f2851d251
#
_cell.length_a   1.000
_cell.length_b   1.000
_cell.length_c   1.000
_cell.angle_alpha   90.00
_cell.angle_beta   90.00
_cell.angle_gamma   90.00
#
_symmetry.space_group_name_H-M   'P 1'
#
loop_
_entity.id
_entity.type
_entity.pdbx_description
1 polymer ?
#
loop_
_entity_poly.entity_id
_entity_poly.type
_entity_poly.pdbx_seq_one_letter_code
_entity_poly.pdbx_strand_id
1 'polypeptide(L)'
;LMAAGLEAPKRVFAHGWWTNEGEKISQSLGNVIDPIELVEKYGLDQVRYFLLREVPFGNDGDYSHAAMVGRMNSELANDLGNLAQRVLSMVHKNCDAKIPQVSDAGFTAEDEQLLNQAKAMLGEVRAQLDVQAFNDALETVWLVIRAANGYVDHQAPWKLRKEDPERMNHVLYTLTETVRYLGLILHPFMPTSCDRILDLLCIPETERDFSAFSTDHAIKSGTELPKPEGVFPRFIDENPDQ
;
A
#
# COMPACT_ATOMS: atom_id res chain seq x y z
N LEU A 1 10.94 24.11 -23.20
CA LEU A 1 12.09 23.85 -22.35
C LEU A 1 13.22 24.84 -22.62
N MET A 2 13.69 24.95 -23.85
CA MET A 2 14.78 25.89 -24.23
C MET A 2 14.47 27.35 -23.88
N ALA A 3 13.23 27.81 -24.10
CA ALA A 3 12.80 29.17 -23.75
C ALA A 3 12.78 29.42 -22.23
N ALA A 4 12.69 28.35 -21.42
CA ALA A 4 12.73 28.41 -19.95
C ALA A 4 14.16 28.13 -19.39
N GLY A 5 15.17 28.00 -20.24
CA GLY A 5 16.53 27.66 -19.81
C GLY A 5 16.71 26.25 -19.28
N LEU A 6 15.77 25.35 -19.57
CA LEU A 6 15.82 23.95 -19.15
C LEU A 6 16.43 23.07 -20.25
N GLU A 7 17.18 22.05 -19.85
CA GLU A 7 17.68 21.05 -20.79
C GLU A 7 16.53 20.27 -21.45
N ALA A 8 16.76 19.84 -22.69
CA ALA A 8 15.85 18.96 -23.40
C ALA A 8 15.80 17.58 -22.69
N PRO A 9 14.66 16.86 -22.71
CA PRO A 9 14.56 15.53 -22.10
C PRO A 9 15.53 14.56 -22.81
N LYS A 10 16.21 13.75 -22.01
CA LYS A 10 17.14 12.71 -22.53
C LYS A 10 16.40 11.51 -23.13
N ARG A 11 15.14 11.34 -22.76
CA ARG A 11 14.26 10.26 -23.25
C ARG A 11 12.84 10.77 -23.35
N VAL A 12 12.15 10.39 -24.41
CA VAL A 12 10.70 10.50 -24.56
C VAL A 12 10.16 9.07 -24.61
N PHE A 13 9.28 8.73 -23.69
CA PHE A 13 8.66 7.42 -23.60
C PHE A 13 7.16 7.54 -23.89
N ALA A 14 6.68 6.77 -24.88
CA ALA A 14 5.26 6.71 -25.20
C ALA A 14 4.64 5.51 -24.50
N HIS A 15 3.58 5.74 -23.72
CA HIS A 15 2.74 4.67 -23.18
C HIS A 15 1.66 4.27 -24.19
N GLY A 16 0.97 3.14 -23.93
CA GLY A 16 -0.15 2.67 -24.74
C GLY A 16 -1.41 3.52 -24.62
N TRP A 17 -2.41 3.19 -25.39
CA TRP A 17 -3.72 3.84 -25.37
C TRP A 17 -4.58 3.32 -24.24
N TRP A 18 -5.49 4.18 -23.78
CA TRP A 18 -6.59 3.75 -22.91
C TRP A 18 -7.89 3.69 -23.72
N THR A 19 -8.64 2.61 -23.53
CA THR A 19 -10.03 2.46 -23.98
C THR A 19 -10.96 2.61 -22.78
N ASN A 20 -12.25 2.79 -23.04
CA ASN A 20 -13.29 2.86 -22.02
C ASN A 20 -14.34 1.78 -22.35
N GLU A 21 -14.48 0.80 -21.45
CA GLU A 21 -15.38 -0.36 -21.62
C GLU A 21 -15.15 -1.07 -22.98
N GLY A 22 -13.86 -1.24 -23.37
CA GLY A 22 -13.46 -1.87 -24.62
C GLY A 22 -13.55 -0.98 -25.87
N GLU A 23 -14.06 0.24 -25.76
CA GLU A 23 -14.21 1.16 -26.88
C GLU A 23 -13.16 2.28 -26.88
N LYS A 24 -12.78 2.73 -28.08
CA LYS A 24 -11.87 3.86 -28.23
C LYS A 24 -12.49 5.12 -27.61
N ILE A 25 -11.74 5.77 -26.72
CA ILE A 25 -12.14 7.07 -26.16
C ILE A 25 -12.24 8.12 -27.27
N SER A 26 -13.42 8.74 -27.42
CA SER A 26 -13.67 9.75 -28.44
C SER A 26 -14.74 10.74 -28.00
N GLN A 27 -14.52 12.03 -28.25
CA GLN A 27 -15.53 13.06 -28.00
C GLN A 27 -16.82 12.84 -28.79
N SER A 28 -16.71 12.30 -30.01
CA SER A 28 -17.86 12.02 -30.86
C SER A 28 -18.73 10.86 -30.36
N LEU A 29 -18.14 9.94 -29.60
CA LEU A 29 -18.85 8.82 -28.95
C LEU A 29 -19.38 9.21 -27.57
N GLY A 30 -18.97 10.35 -27.02
CA GLY A 30 -19.40 10.78 -25.69
C GLY A 30 -18.86 9.91 -24.53
N ASN A 31 -17.87 9.06 -24.79
CA ASN A 31 -17.28 8.16 -23.82
C ASN A 31 -15.94 8.65 -23.23
N VAL A 32 -15.71 9.97 -23.27
CA VAL A 32 -14.55 10.61 -22.68
C VAL A 32 -14.64 10.47 -21.16
N ILE A 33 -13.56 10.03 -20.57
CA ILE A 33 -13.45 9.90 -19.11
C ILE A 33 -12.88 11.21 -18.57
N ASP A 34 -13.66 11.91 -17.74
CA ASP A 34 -13.14 13.08 -17.01
C ASP A 34 -12.38 12.61 -15.75
N PRO A 35 -11.08 12.89 -15.64
CA PRO A 35 -10.30 12.51 -14.49
C PRO A 35 -10.78 13.16 -13.18
N ILE A 36 -11.43 14.32 -13.25
CA ILE A 36 -11.98 14.99 -12.07
C ILE A 36 -13.18 14.20 -11.54
N GLU A 37 -14.10 13.79 -12.42
CA GLU A 37 -15.25 12.95 -12.06
C GLU A 37 -14.79 11.60 -11.48
N LEU A 38 -13.72 11.00 -12.03
CA LEU A 38 -13.14 9.79 -11.45
C LEU A 38 -12.64 10.00 -10.03
N VAL A 39 -11.92 11.10 -9.80
CA VAL A 39 -11.39 11.43 -8.47
C VAL A 39 -12.51 11.72 -7.48
N GLU A 40 -13.56 12.43 -7.89
CA GLU A 40 -14.73 12.69 -7.05
C GLU A 40 -15.48 11.39 -6.71
N LYS A 41 -15.61 10.48 -7.66
CA LYS A 41 -16.32 9.21 -7.47
C LYS A 41 -15.56 8.19 -6.63
N TYR A 42 -14.25 8.02 -6.88
CA TYR A 42 -13.47 6.91 -6.31
C TYR A 42 -12.42 7.35 -5.29
N GLY A 43 -12.02 8.62 -5.34
CA GLY A 43 -10.89 9.16 -4.56
C GLY A 43 -9.59 9.21 -5.35
N LEU A 44 -8.76 10.21 -5.05
CA LEU A 44 -7.52 10.47 -5.77
C LEU A 44 -6.53 9.30 -5.71
N ASP A 45 -6.29 8.77 -4.52
CA ASP A 45 -5.32 7.69 -4.32
C ASP A 45 -5.74 6.40 -5.03
N GLN A 46 -7.03 6.10 -5.06
CA GLN A 46 -7.61 4.94 -5.74
C GLN A 46 -7.44 5.05 -7.26
N VAL A 47 -7.70 6.24 -7.82
CA VAL A 47 -7.50 6.49 -9.25
C VAL A 47 -6.03 6.39 -9.63
N ARG A 48 -5.13 6.99 -8.83
CA ARG A 48 -3.68 6.89 -9.03
C ARG A 48 -3.21 5.45 -9.02
N TYR A 49 -3.64 4.70 -8.00
CA TYR A 49 -3.32 3.29 -7.87
C TYR A 49 -3.77 2.48 -9.07
N PHE A 50 -5.05 2.63 -9.47
CA PHE A 50 -5.61 1.93 -10.63
C PHE A 50 -4.81 2.16 -11.90
N LEU A 51 -4.55 3.43 -12.24
CA LEU A 51 -3.84 3.78 -13.48
C LEU A 51 -2.40 3.24 -13.54
N LEU A 52 -1.74 3.12 -12.40
CA LEU A 52 -0.36 2.60 -12.31
C LEU A 52 -0.32 1.06 -12.16
N ARG A 53 -1.41 0.45 -11.73
CA ARG A 53 -1.51 -0.97 -11.40
C ARG A 53 -2.14 -1.81 -12.51
N GLU A 54 -3.11 -1.27 -13.24
CA GLU A 54 -3.99 -2.06 -14.12
C GLU A 54 -3.23 -2.63 -15.32
N VAL A 55 -2.37 -1.84 -15.93
CA VAL A 55 -1.69 -2.25 -17.16
C VAL A 55 -0.17 -2.11 -17.05
N PRO A 56 0.61 -3.05 -17.59
CA PRO A 56 2.04 -2.85 -17.81
C PRO A 56 2.27 -1.60 -18.66
N PHE A 57 3.13 -0.69 -18.19
CA PHE A 57 3.39 0.59 -18.86
C PHE A 57 3.95 0.37 -20.27
N GLY A 58 3.35 1.01 -21.26
CA GLY A 58 3.67 0.81 -22.68
C GLY A 58 2.64 -0.05 -23.42
N ASN A 59 1.83 -0.84 -22.72
CA ASN A 59 0.73 -1.59 -23.30
C ASN A 59 -0.54 -0.75 -23.35
N ASP A 60 -1.49 -1.14 -24.20
CA ASP A 60 -2.83 -0.59 -24.18
C ASP A 60 -3.59 -1.07 -22.93
N GLY A 61 -4.39 -0.18 -22.36
CA GLY A 61 -5.21 -0.45 -21.18
C GLY A 61 -6.68 -0.19 -21.43
N ASP A 62 -7.52 -0.84 -20.63
CA ASP A 62 -8.95 -0.62 -20.63
C ASP A 62 -9.42 -0.14 -19.26
N TYR A 63 -10.09 0.99 -19.24
CA TYR A 63 -10.81 1.42 -18.06
C TYR A 63 -12.19 0.81 -18.09
N SER A 64 -12.58 0.20 -16.98
CA SER A 64 -13.97 -0.14 -16.72
C SER A 64 -14.32 0.12 -15.25
N HIS A 65 -15.58 0.47 -15.00
CA HIS A 65 -16.06 0.62 -13.63
C HIS A 65 -15.84 -0.65 -12.81
N ALA A 66 -16.14 -1.82 -13.40
CA ALA A 66 -15.97 -3.11 -12.74
C ALA A 66 -14.51 -3.39 -12.37
N ALA A 67 -13.55 -3.08 -13.25
CA ALA A 67 -12.12 -3.25 -12.97
C ALA A 67 -11.66 -2.31 -11.85
N MET A 68 -12.10 -1.04 -11.88
CA MET A 68 -11.79 -0.06 -10.85
C MET A 68 -12.30 -0.50 -9.47
N VAL A 69 -13.57 -0.88 -9.37
CA VAL A 69 -14.17 -1.37 -8.12
C VAL A 69 -13.53 -2.67 -7.67
N GLY A 70 -13.22 -3.56 -8.61
CA GLY A 70 -12.49 -4.81 -8.35
C GLY A 70 -11.15 -4.55 -7.66
N ARG A 71 -10.32 -3.63 -8.19
CA ARG A 71 -9.04 -3.25 -7.59
C ARG A 71 -9.22 -2.61 -6.22
N MET A 72 -10.15 -1.67 -6.09
CA MET A 72 -10.41 -1.00 -4.81
C MET A 72 -10.82 -2.00 -3.72
N ASN A 73 -11.73 -2.91 -4.04
CA ASN A 73 -12.28 -3.82 -3.03
C ASN A 73 -11.36 -5.00 -2.71
N SER A 74 -10.69 -5.57 -3.72
CA SER A 74 -9.80 -6.72 -3.49
C SER A 74 -8.44 -6.30 -2.95
N GLU A 75 -7.74 -5.41 -3.65
CA GLU A 75 -6.36 -5.08 -3.30
C GLU A 75 -6.28 -4.00 -2.21
N LEU A 76 -7.00 -2.88 -2.34
CA LEU A 76 -6.89 -1.79 -1.37
C LEU A 76 -7.66 -2.10 -0.07
N ALA A 77 -8.92 -2.48 -0.15
CA ALA A 77 -9.73 -2.72 1.04
C ALA A 77 -9.42 -4.06 1.71
N ASN A 78 -9.43 -5.18 0.95
CA ASN A 78 -9.26 -6.51 1.54
C ASN A 78 -7.82 -6.86 1.85
N ASP A 79 -6.86 -6.53 0.96
CA ASP A 79 -5.48 -6.92 1.22
C ASP A 79 -4.79 -5.92 2.15
N LEU A 80 -4.53 -4.67 1.68
CA LEU A 80 -3.77 -3.68 2.44
C LEU A 80 -4.57 -3.08 3.62
N GLY A 81 -5.81 -2.65 3.36
CA GLY A 81 -6.65 -2.02 4.36
C GLY A 81 -7.00 -2.94 5.52
N ASN A 82 -7.38 -4.18 5.19
CA ASN A 82 -7.67 -5.18 6.22
C ASN A 82 -6.43 -5.60 7.01
N LEU A 83 -5.26 -5.73 6.34
CA LEU A 83 -3.99 -6.01 7.03
C LEU A 83 -3.70 -4.93 8.08
N ALA A 84 -3.65 -3.66 7.68
CA ALA A 84 -3.39 -2.55 8.58
C ALA A 84 -4.41 -2.49 9.74
N GLN A 85 -5.71 -2.58 9.41
CA GLN A 85 -6.78 -2.53 10.40
C GLN A 85 -6.72 -3.69 11.40
N ARG A 86 -6.46 -4.92 10.95
CA ARG A 86 -6.33 -6.11 11.82
C ARG A 86 -5.14 -5.96 12.77
N VAL A 87 -3.97 -5.59 12.22
CA VAL A 87 -2.74 -5.44 13.01
C VAL A 87 -2.92 -4.38 14.07
N LEU A 88 -3.30 -3.17 13.70
CA LEU A 88 -3.49 -2.04 14.63
C LEU A 88 -4.58 -2.33 15.67
N SER A 89 -5.67 -2.99 15.27
CA SER A 89 -6.73 -3.39 16.21
C SER A 89 -6.25 -4.43 17.24
N MET A 90 -5.38 -5.36 16.82
CA MET A 90 -4.80 -6.32 17.75
C MET A 90 -3.82 -5.68 18.72
N VAL A 91 -2.96 -4.78 18.26
CA VAL A 91 -2.07 -3.99 19.13
C VAL A 91 -2.89 -3.17 20.12
N HIS A 92 -3.90 -2.45 19.64
CA HIS A 92 -4.74 -1.62 20.50
C HIS A 92 -5.46 -2.42 21.58
N LYS A 93 -5.97 -3.63 21.26
CA LYS A 93 -6.74 -4.46 22.19
C LYS A 93 -5.88 -5.30 23.12
N ASN A 94 -4.68 -5.70 22.72
CA ASN A 94 -3.90 -6.74 23.41
C ASN A 94 -2.58 -6.20 23.98
N CYS A 95 -2.16 -5.00 23.60
CA CYS A 95 -0.89 -4.37 24.01
C CYS A 95 -1.12 -2.97 24.59
N ASP A 96 -2.27 -2.72 25.21
CA ASP A 96 -2.63 -1.44 25.84
C ASP A 96 -2.48 -0.25 24.88
N ALA A 97 -2.86 -0.41 23.60
CA ALA A 97 -2.69 0.56 22.53
C ALA A 97 -1.23 1.03 22.33
N LYS A 98 -0.24 0.21 22.70
CA LYS A 98 1.18 0.54 22.55
C LYS A 98 1.88 -0.49 21.68
N ILE A 99 2.88 -0.02 20.93
CA ILE A 99 3.77 -0.92 20.21
C ILE A 99 4.42 -1.88 21.22
N PRO A 100 4.33 -3.21 20.99
CA PRO A 100 4.84 -4.18 21.94
C PRO A 100 6.32 -4.03 22.25
N GLN A 101 6.69 -4.35 23.48
CA GLN A 101 8.09 -4.53 23.85
C GLN A 101 8.58 -5.89 23.32
N VAL A 102 9.69 -5.89 22.64
CA VAL A 102 10.32 -7.09 22.07
C VAL A 102 11.80 -7.13 22.39
N SER A 103 12.35 -8.32 22.42
CA SER A 103 13.79 -8.56 22.54
C SER A 103 14.35 -9.16 21.25
N ASP A 104 15.58 -8.85 20.91
CA ASP A 104 16.20 -9.36 19.67
C ASP A 104 16.24 -10.89 19.63
N ALA A 105 16.41 -11.53 20.77
CA ALA A 105 16.46 -12.99 20.87
C ALA A 105 15.11 -13.68 20.68
N GLY A 106 14.00 -12.93 20.69
CA GLY A 106 12.64 -13.49 20.56
C GLY A 106 12.12 -13.59 19.13
N PHE A 107 12.84 -13.03 18.15
CA PHE A 107 12.46 -13.15 16.75
C PHE A 107 12.76 -14.55 16.20
N THR A 108 11.81 -15.10 15.48
CA THR A 108 11.96 -16.37 14.77
C THR A 108 12.43 -16.15 13.33
N ALA A 109 12.87 -17.21 12.67
CA ALA A 109 13.24 -17.16 11.26
C ALA A 109 12.09 -16.66 10.36
N GLU A 110 10.83 -16.93 10.70
CA GLU A 110 9.67 -16.46 9.95
C GLU A 110 9.46 -14.95 10.11
N ASP A 111 9.72 -14.40 11.30
CA ASP A 111 9.67 -12.95 11.54
C ASP A 111 10.73 -12.23 10.72
N GLU A 112 11.95 -12.73 10.81
CA GLU A 112 13.10 -12.19 10.08
C GLU A 112 12.86 -12.28 8.55
N GLN A 113 12.27 -13.37 8.08
CA GLN A 113 11.95 -13.55 6.67
C GLN A 113 10.99 -12.45 6.19
N LEU A 114 9.88 -12.19 6.92
CA LEU A 114 8.91 -11.16 6.54
C LEU A 114 9.53 -9.76 6.59
N LEU A 115 10.28 -9.44 7.65
CA LEU A 115 10.96 -8.15 7.79
C LEU A 115 12.01 -7.93 6.69
N ASN A 116 12.77 -8.97 6.33
CA ASN A 116 13.74 -8.90 5.25
C ASN A 116 13.08 -8.72 3.88
N GLN A 117 11.96 -9.40 3.62
CA GLN A 117 11.18 -9.17 2.40
C GLN A 117 10.65 -7.73 2.34
N ALA A 118 10.10 -7.22 3.44
CA ALA A 118 9.63 -5.84 3.51
C ALA A 118 10.76 -4.84 3.24
N LYS A 119 11.91 -5.06 3.83
CA LYS A 119 13.10 -4.19 3.65
C LYS A 119 13.67 -4.25 2.22
N ALA A 120 13.62 -5.40 1.56
CA ALA A 120 14.13 -5.58 0.21
C ALA A 120 13.30 -4.83 -0.85
N MET A 121 12.00 -4.55 -0.59
CA MET A 121 11.09 -3.91 -1.54
C MET A 121 11.66 -2.63 -2.16
N LEU A 122 12.35 -1.78 -1.38
CA LEU A 122 12.84 -0.50 -1.89
C LEU A 122 13.80 -0.66 -3.08
N GLY A 123 14.73 -1.62 -2.98
CA GLY A 123 15.67 -1.91 -4.07
C GLY A 123 14.97 -2.46 -5.32
N GLU A 124 14.04 -3.38 -5.12
CA GLU A 124 13.29 -4.01 -6.20
C GLU A 124 12.35 -3.02 -6.89
N VAL A 125 11.58 -2.24 -6.12
CA VAL A 125 10.69 -1.20 -6.65
C VAL A 125 11.47 -0.16 -7.45
N ARG A 126 12.63 0.31 -6.95
CA ARG A 126 13.50 1.24 -7.70
C ARG A 126 13.96 0.65 -9.03
N ALA A 127 14.40 -0.60 -9.04
CA ALA A 127 14.83 -1.27 -10.26
C ALA A 127 13.70 -1.37 -11.30
N GLN A 128 12.46 -1.63 -10.86
CA GLN A 128 11.28 -1.63 -11.73
C GLN A 128 10.93 -0.22 -12.24
N LEU A 129 10.99 0.79 -11.38
CA LEU A 129 10.71 2.17 -11.78
C LEU A 129 11.76 2.74 -12.74
N ASP A 130 13.02 2.34 -12.65
CA ASP A 130 14.09 2.74 -13.56
C ASP A 130 13.80 2.33 -15.02
N VAL A 131 13.03 1.26 -15.22
CA VAL A 131 12.55 0.79 -16.52
C VAL A 131 11.07 1.10 -16.76
N GLN A 132 10.46 1.92 -15.90
CA GLN A 132 9.05 2.34 -15.98
C GLN A 132 8.02 1.19 -15.85
N ALA A 133 8.39 0.10 -15.22
CA ALA A 133 7.52 -1.03 -14.94
C ALA A 133 6.67 -0.80 -13.68
N PHE A 134 5.76 0.19 -13.72
CA PHE A 134 4.93 0.59 -12.56
C PHE A 134 4.06 -0.54 -12.03
N ASN A 135 3.47 -1.33 -12.92
CA ASN A 135 2.66 -2.48 -12.56
C ASN A 135 3.50 -3.50 -11.77
N ASP A 136 4.70 -3.83 -12.23
CA ASP A 136 5.59 -4.80 -11.57
C ASP A 136 6.12 -4.26 -10.25
N ALA A 137 6.40 -2.95 -10.16
CA ALA A 137 6.77 -2.29 -8.91
C ALA A 137 5.67 -2.45 -7.84
N LEU A 138 4.41 -2.23 -8.22
CA LEU A 138 3.28 -2.45 -7.33
C LEU A 138 3.05 -3.94 -7.03
N GLU A 139 3.26 -4.85 -8.01
CA GLU A 139 3.18 -6.29 -7.74
C GLU A 139 4.21 -6.74 -6.71
N THR A 140 5.44 -6.22 -6.76
CA THR A 140 6.47 -6.48 -5.74
C THR A 140 5.97 -6.12 -4.34
N VAL A 141 5.30 -4.98 -4.18
CA VAL A 141 4.73 -4.57 -2.88
C VAL A 141 3.57 -5.50 -2.48
N TRP A 142 2.71 -5.88 -3.43
CA TRP A 142 1.59 -6.79 -3.15
C TRP A 142 2.01 -8.19 -2.76
N LEU A 143 3.17 -8.67 -3.24
CA LEU A 143 3.75 -9.93 -2.74
C LEU A 143 4.03 -9.88 -1.24
N VAL A 144 4.56 -8.76 -0.73
CA VAL A 144 4.81 -8.58 0.70
C VAL A 144 3.50 -8.43 1.48
N ILE A 145 2.51 -7.70 0.96
CA ILE A 145 1.19 -7.59 1.59
C ILE A 145 0.54 -8.96 1.75
N ARG A 146 0.57 -9.80 0.70
CA ARG A 146 0.04 -11.17 0.75
C ARG A 146 0.82 -12.05 1.72
N ALA A 147 2.16 -11.93 1.74
CA ALA A 147 3.00 -12.64 2.70
C ALA A 147 2.66 -12.23 4.14
N ALA A 148 2.46 -10.94 4.42
CA ALA A 148 2.07 -10.44 5.74
C ALA A 148 0.68 -10.93 6.14
N ASN A 149 -0.30 -10.96 5.24
CA ASN A 149 -1.62 -11.54 5.52
C ASN A 149 -1.52 -13.04 5.83
N GLY A 150 -0.74 -13.80 5.05
CA GLY A 150 -0.48 -15.22 5.31
C GLY A 150 0.22 -15.44 6.66
N TYR A 151 1.18 -14.57 7.00
CA TYR A 151 1.87 -14.60 8.28
C TYR A 151 0.93 -14.35 9.46
N VAL A 152 0.00 -13.36 9.36
CA VAL A 152 -1.04 -13.14 10.38
C VAL A 152 -1.85 -14.41 10.63
N ASP A 153 -2.28 -15.08 9.56
CA ASP A 153 -3.14 -16.26 9.65
C ASP A 153 -2.37 -17.47 10.20
N HIS A 154 -1.11 -17.65 9.79
CA HIS A 154 -0.23 -18.72 10.28
C HIS A 154 0.12 -18.55 11.75
N GLN A 155 0.58 -17.37 12.17
CA GLN A 155 0.99 -17.09 13.53
C GLN A 155 -0.21 -17.00 14.52
N ALA A 156 -1.40 -16.71 14.01
CA ALA A 156 -2.65 -16.65 14.75
C ALA A 156 -2.54 -15.88 16.09
N PRO A 157 -2.13 -14.59 16.10
CA PRO A 157 -1.86 -13.84 17.33
C PRO A 157 -3.03 -13.79 18.31
N TRP A 158 -4.26 -13.97 17.84
CA TRP A 158 -5.45 -14.10 18.70
C TRP A 158 -5.44 -15.36 19.57
N LYS A 159 -4.74 -16.43 19.17
CA LYS A 159 -4.50 -17.63 20.00
C LYS A 159 -3.34 -17.39 20.95
N LEU A 160 -2.23 -16.85 20.45
CA LEU A 160 -1.02 -16.55 21.21
C LEU A 160 -1.29 -15.64 22.41
N ARG A 161 -2.28 -14.76 22.32
CA ARG A 161 -2.69 -13.94 23.47
C ARG A 161 -2.86 -14.72 24.78
N LYS A 162 -3.32 -15.96 24.70
CA LYS A 162 -3.57 -16.82 25.88
C LYS A 162 -2.45 -17.83 26.09
N GLU A 163 -1.86 -18.32 25.03
CA GLU A 163 -0.92 -19.43 25.03
C GLU A 163 0.51 -18.96 25.24
N ASP A 164 0.90 -17.88 24.55
CA ASP A 164 2.25 -17.29 24.58
C ASP A 164 2.19 -15.78 24.28
N PRO A 165 1.90 -14.94 25.29
CA PRO A 165 1.82 -13.49 25.11
C PRO A 165 3.14 -12.85 24.65
N GLU A 166 4.29 -13.41 25.01
CA GLU A 166 5.58 -12.91 24.57
C GLU A 166 5.76 -13.13 23.07
N ARG A 167 5.44 -14.31 22.57
CA ARG A 167 5.43 -14.59 21.13
C ARG A 167 4.44 -13.71 20.38
N MET A 168 3.24 -13.48 20.94
CA MET A 168 2.27 -12.56 20.36
C MET A 168 2.87 -11.16 20.16
N ASN A 169 3.62 -10.67 21.14
CA ASN A 169 4.27 -9.36 21.04
C ASN A 169 5.24 -9.28 19.87
N HIS A 170 6.08 -10.29 19.65
CA HIS A 170 7.01 -10.35 18.51
C HIS A 170 6.25 -10.41 17.19
N VAL A 171 5.17 -11.20 17.09
CA VAL A 171 4.33 -11.27 15.90
C VAL A 171 3.71 -9.90 15.58
N LEU A 172 3.13 -9.22 16.58
CA LEU A 172 2.49 -7.93 16.38
C LEU A 172 3.50 -6.83 16.07
N TYR A 173 4.71 -6.87 16.66
CA TYR A 173 5.78 -5.95 16.32
C TYR A 173 6.23 -6.14 14.86
N THR A 174 6.50 -7.38 14.43
CA THR A 174 6.87 -7.73 13.06
C THR A 174 5.87 -7.22 12.04
N LEU A 175 4.59 -7.44 12.30
CA LEU A 175 3.50 -6.97 11.43
C LEU A 175 3.39 -5.44 11.41
N THR A 176 3.53 -4.79 12.56
CA THR A 176 3.45 -3.33 12.66
C THR A 176 4.61 -2.66 11.92
N GLU A 177 5.82 -3.19 12.06
CA GLU A 177 6.99 -2.73 11.32
C GLU A 177 6.84 -2.98 9.80
N THR A 178 6.26 -4.13 9.41
CA THR A 178 5.93 -4.39 8.01
C THR A 178 4.94 -3.38 7.46
N VAL A 179 3.88 -3.01 8.22
CA VAL A 179 2.91 -1.98 7.81
C VAL A 179 3.59 -0.61 7.68
N ARG A 180 4.59 -0.29 8.51
CA ARG A 180 5.40 0.93 8.35
C ARG A 180 6.13 0.93 7.00
N TYR A 181 6.83 -0.14 6.65
CA TYR A 181 7.51 -0.26 5.35
C TYR A 181 6.52 -0.14 4.19
N LEU A 182 5.34 -0.75 4.30
CA LEU A 182 4.28 -0.65 3.28
C LEU A 182 3.77 0.79 3.14
N GLY A 183 3.54 1.50 4.24
CA GLY A 183 3.17 2.91 4.23
C GLY A 183 4.20 3.78 3.52
N LEU A 184 5.48 3.58 3.82
CA LEU A 184 6.57 4.34 3.20
C LEU A 184 6.74 4.05 1.71
N ILE A 185 6.71 2.77 1.29
CA ILE A 185 6.94 2.40 -0.12
C ILE A 185 5.78 2.79 -1.03
N LEU A 186 4.55 2.76 -0.52
CA LEU A 186 3.34 3.13 -1.24
C LEU A 186 3.03 4.63 -1.22
N HIS A 187 3.70 5.41 -0.38
CA HIS A 187 3.46 6.85 -0.23
C HIS A 187 3.54 7.62 -1.56
N PRO A 188 4.50 7.39 -2.47
CA PRO A 188 4.52 8.06 -3.77
C PRO A 188 3.35 7.72 -4.68
N PHE A 189 2.72 6.58 -4.48
CA PHE A 189 1.58 6.10 -5.28
C PHE A 189 0.24 6.61 -4.70
N MET A 190 0.07 6.52 -3.39
CA MET A 190 -1.16 6.85 -2.65
C MET A 190 -0.84 7.73 -1.43
N PRO A 191 -0.45 8.99 -1.63
CA PRO A 191 0.10 9.83 -0.56
C PRO A 191 -0.87 10.02 0.61
N THR A 192 -2.13 10.36 0.35
CA THR A 192 -3.10 10.65 1.41
C THR A 192 -3.43 9.43 2.27
N SER A 193 -3.60 8.28 1.62
CA SER A 193 -3.91 7.03 2.32
C SER A 193 -2.71 6.51 3.12
N CYS A 194 -1.51 6.65 2.57
CA CYS A 194 -0.28 6.24 3.25
C CYS A 194 0.06 7.17 4.42
N ASP A 195 -0.17 8.48 4.29
CA ASP A 195 -0.06 9.39 5.43
C ASP A 195 -0.97 8.96 6.58
N ARG A 196 -2.22 8.59 6.30
CA ARG A 196 -3.13 8.06 7.34
C ARG A 196 -2.63 6.78 7.99
N ILE A 197 -2.04 5.86 7.22
CA ILE A 197 -1.40 4.65 7.79
C ILE A 197 -0.25 5.04 8.71
N LEU A 198 0.62 5.95 8.27
CA LEU A 198 1.79 6.39 9.03
C LEU A 198 1.39 7.22 10.26
N ASP A 199 0.31 8.00 10.19
CA ASP A 199 -0.30 8.69 11.35
C ASP A 199 -0.79 7.68 12.40
N LEU A 200 -1.48 6.63 11.97
CA LEU A 200 -1.94 5.55 12.86
C LEU A 200 -0.80 4.79 13.53
N LEU A 201 0.39 4.83 12.93
CA LEU A 201 1.63 4.26 13.48
C LEU A 201 2.46 5.29 14.26
N CYS A 202 2.01 6.54 14.35
CA CYS A 202 2.73 7.66 14.97
C CYS A 202 4.12 7.90 14.36
N ILE A 203 4.28 7.67 13.05
CA ILE A 203 5.53 7.96 12.34
C ILE A 203 5.60 9.46 12.06
N PRO A 204 6.66 10.18 12.54
CA PRO A 204 6.80 11.61 12.30
C PRO A 204 6.90 11.94 10.80
N GLU A 205 6.41 13.11 10.38
CA GLU A 205 6.51 13.56 8.98
C GLU A 205 7.96 13.58 8.47
N THR A 206 8.92 13.88 9.34
CA THR A 206 10.36 13.89 9.03
C THR A 206 10.95 12.50 8.79
N GLU A 207 10.20 11.44 9.06
CA GLU A 207 10.60 10.03 8.87
C GLU A 207 9.69 9.31 7.86
N ARG A 208 9.09 10.06 6.90
CA ARG A 208 8.19 9.48 5.87
C ARG A 208 8.79 9.45 4.48
N ASP A 209 10.08 9.61 4.36
CA ASP A 209 10.80 9.44 3.10
C ASP A 209 11.63 8.14 3.07
N PHE A 210 12.29 7.89 1.95
CA PHE A 210 13.09 6.67 1.78
C PHE A 210 14.39 6.65 2.59
N SER A 211 14.79 7.73 3.26
CA SER A 211 15.92 7.71 4.22
C SER A 211 15.53 6.93 5.48
N ALA A 212 14.25 6.97 5.84
CA ALA A 212 13.68 6.20 6.95
C ALA A 212 13.34 4.73 6.61
N PHE A 213 13.63 4.29 5.37
CA PHE A 213 13.40 2.90 4.94
C PHE A 213 14.54 1.99 5.42
N SER A 214 14.78 1.99 6.72
CA SER A 214 15.87 1.25 7.36
C SER A 214 15.49 0.80 8.78
N THR A 215 16.31 -0.08 9.35
CA THR A 215 16.15 -0.55 10.73
C THR A 215 16.50 0.53 11.77
N ASP A 216 17.28 1.54 11.41
CA ASP A 216 17.62 2.64 12.32
C ASP A 216 16.40 3.52 12.64
N HIS A 217 15.39 3.48 11.77
CA HIS A 217 14.10 4.14 11.92
C HIS A 217 12.97 3.15 12.25
N ALA A 218 13.30 1.97 12.78
CA ALA A 218 12.29 0.99 13.18
C ALA A 218 11.32 1.57 14.21
N ILE A 219 10.08 1.10 14.16
CA ILE A 219 9.04 1.56 15.07
C ILE A 219 9.45 1.31 16.53
N LYS A 220 9.29 2.33 17.37
CA LYS A 220 9.76 2.28 18.76
C LYS A 220 8.75 1.55 19.64
N SER A 221 9.21 0.51 20.33
CA SER A 221 8.43 -0.15 21.37
C SER A 221 7.93 0.84 22.43
N GLY A 222 6.69 0.67 22.87
CA GLY A 222 6.06 1.54 23.86
C GLY A 222 5.41 2.81 23.27
N THR A 223 5.55 3.09 21.95
CA THR A 223 4.83 4.17 21.29
C THR A 223 3.33 3.92 21.41
N GLU A 224 2.60 4.90 21.95
CA GLU A 224 1.15 4.86 22.10
C GLU A 224 0.48 5.15 20.75
N LEU A 225 -0.39 4.24 20.31
CA LEU A 225 -1.09 4.35 19.05
C LEU A 225 -2.50 4.92 19.22
N PRO A 226 -2.98 5.75 18.28
CA PRO A 226 -4.36 6.20 18.27
C PRO A 226 -5.32 5.03 18.05
N LYS A 227 -6.62 5.30 18.23
CA LYS A 227 -7.65 4.32 17.91
C LYS A 227 -7.59 3.96 16.43
N PRO A 228 -7.53 2.67 16.06
CA PRO A 228 -7.47 2.25 14.67
C PRO A 228 -8.70 2.69 13.87
N GLU A 229 -8.47 3.20 12.67
CA GLU A 229 -9.50 3.58 11.72
C GLU A 229 -9.23 2.90 10.37
N GLY A 230 -10.29 2.59 9.62
CA GLY A 230 -10.17 2.05 8.28
C GLY A 230 -9.62 3.09 7.31
N VAL A 231 -8.54 2.76 6.60
CA VAL A 231 -7.92 3.66 5.63
C VAL A 231 -8.53 3.49 4.24
N PHE A 232 -8.84 2.27 3.85
CA PHE A 232 -9.44 1.94 2.56
C PHE A 232 -10.84 1.35 2.76
N PRO A 233 -11.90 2.17 2.72
CA PRO A 233 -13.26 1.67 2.77
C PRO A 233 -13.57 0.89 1.49
N ARG A 234 -14.45 -0.11 1.60
CA ARG A 234 -15.01 -0.77 0.41
C ARG A 234 -15.85 0.21 -0.38
N PHE A 235 -15.67 0.19 -1.69
CA PHE A 235 -16.59 0.86 -2.58
C PHE A 235 -17.90 0.04 -2.67
N ILE A 236 -19.01 0.69 -2.39
CA ILE A 236 -20.36 0.12 -2.51
C ILE A 236 -21.06 0.90 -3.59
N ASP A 237 -21.47 0.21 -4.65
CA ASP A 237 -22.25 0.83 -5.69
C ASP A 237 -23.68 1.07 -5.18
N GLU A 238 -24.08 2.33 -5.10
CA GLU A 238 -25.43 2.68 -4.65
C GLU A 238 -26.51 2.38 -5.71
N ASN A 239 -26.08 2.21 -6.98
CA ASN A 239 -26.95 1.91 -8.11
C ASN A 239 -26.32 0.81 -9.00
N PRO A 240 -26.36 -0.46 -8.59
CA PRO A 240 -25.73 -1.56 -9.33
C PRO A 240 -26.40 -1.86 -10.70
N ASP A 241 -27.53 -1.23 -11.01
CA ASP A 241 -28.34 -1.45 -12.23
C ASP A 241 -28.21 -0.28 -13.25
N GLN A 242 -27.24 0.63 -13.09
CA GLN A 242 -26.93 1.69 -14.07
C GLN A 242 -25.56 1.39 -14.77
#